data_f32083e65f9e8de420dd7e745b8539ef
#
_entry.id   f32083e65f9e8de420dd7e745b8539ef
#
_cell.length_a   1.000
_cell.length_b   1.000
_cell.length_c   1.000
_cell.angle_alpha   90.00
_cell.angle_beta   90.00
_cell.angle_gamma   90.00
#
_symmetry.space_group_name_H-M   'P 1'
#
loop_
_entity.id
_entity.type
_entity.pdbx_description
1 polymer ?
#
loop_
_entity_poly.entity_id
_entity_poly.type
_entity_poly.pdbx_seq_one_letter_code
_entity_poly.pdbx_strand_id
1 'polypeptide(L)'
;MDENKKQTNANRIIVIVLAVFLVLGAIKIGTLTDDVNKLKSQNSNLDSEIQMLRNEINSIYNNVDKQLKEEASLISGVDFSIGDPSEDMKSVKLSLTVIPKLITDNTELFVTVDGVTAPLSRHESEFIGTIDVGLFVDYNQWPLLTIKSEEGTKTEYLDDIDVSYMFTRHLPALEADMSASSELSNGKLQIDAGFRISSKPAYGKAPITFTSFILVEEVNGKEISRKDITNEVRKSGEVYNTQYVKSFEVAHGDELKVYVIAEDSLGYIHKTLVHYWIESENGAQTEAVFGGETIFDKDGNMLYGDDSLWR
;
A
#
# COMPACT_ATOMS: atom_id res chain seq x y z
N MET A 1 7.87 -27.64 -90.71
CA MET A 1 8.82 -26.76 -89.97
C MET A 1 8.14 -25.50 -89.41
N ASP A 2 6.85 -25.29 -89.70
CA ASP A 2 6.12 -24.05 -89.26
C ASP A 2 5.31 -24.17 -87.94
N GLU A 3 4.95 -25.39 -87.54
CA GLU A 3 4.16 -25.55 -86.23
C GLU A 3 4.96 -25.27 -85.00
N ASN A 4 6.22 -25.68 -84.93
CA ASN A 4 7.11 -25.42 -83.79
C ASN A 4 7.39 -23.91 -83.56
N LYS A 5 7.42 -23.11 -84.62
CA LYS A 5 7.58 -21.65 -84.56
C LYS A 5 6.35 -20.95 -83.96
N LYS A 6 5.13 -21.41 -84.32
CA LYS A 6 3.87 -20.87 -83.82
C LYS A 6 3.69 -21.19 -82.35
N GLN A 7 4.05 -22.40 -81.89
CA GLN A 7 3.95 -22.81 -80.48
C GLN A 7 4.95 -22.07 -79.61
N THR A 8 6.18 -21.80 -80.05
CA THR A 8 7.20 -21.03 -79.37
C THR A 8 6.78 -19.54 -79.21
N ASN A 9 6.13 -18.96 -80.18
CA ASN A 9 5.62 -17.59 -80.11
C ASN A 9 4.40 -17.47 -79.18
N ALA A 10 3.49 -18.43 -79.16
CA ALA A 10 2.38 -18.47 -78.18
C ALA A 10 2.85 -18.57 -76.72
N ASN A 11 3.83 -19.44 -76.49
CA ASN A 11 4.42 -19.55 -75.11
C ASN A 11 5.14 -18.27 -74.69
N ARG A 12 5.82 -17.56 -75.60
CA ARG A 12 6.44 -16.25 -75.29
C ARG A 12 5.41 -15.18 -74.90
N ILE A 13 4.27 -15.15 -75.66
CA ILE A 13 3.20 -14.19 -75.30
C ILE A 13 2.57 -14.50 -74.00
N ILE A 14 2.33 -15.76 -73.62
CA ILE A 14 1.82 -16.18 -72.33
C ILE A 14 2.77 -15.77 -71.21
N VAL A 15 4.08 -15.98 -71.36
CA VAL A 15 5.10 -15.57 -70.32
C VAL A 15 5.13 -14.05 -70.18
N ILE A 16 5.02 -13.30 -71.27
CA ILE A 16 4.98 -11.82 -71.17
C ILE A 16 3.71 -11.34 -70.47
N VAL A 17 2.55 -11.92 -70.76
CA VAL A 17 1.29 -11.58 -70.06
C VAL A 17 1.35 -11.92 -68.63
N LEU A 18 1.88 -13.09 -68.20
CA LEU A 18 2.09 -13.49 -66.86
C LEU A 18 3.04 -12.54 -66.12
N ALA A 19 4.14 -12.14 -66.76
CA ALA A 19 5.09 -11.16 -66.15
C ALA A 19 4.43 -9.80 -65.92
N VAL A 20 3.60 -9.32 -66.84
CA VAL A 20 2.83 -8.07 -66.65
C VAL A 20 1.86 -8.17 -65.49
N PHE A 21 1.13 -9.30 -65.36
CA PHE A 21 0.23 -9.52 -64.20
C PHE A 21 0.98 -9.57 -62.88
N LEU A 22 2.14 -10.18 -62.83
CA LEU A 22 2.98 -10.21 -61.64
C LEU A 22 3.47 -8.81 -61.22
N VAL A 23 3.90 -8.00 -62.19
CA VAL A 23 4.33 -6.62 -61.91
C VAL A 23 3.15 -5.77 -61.44
N LEU A 24 1.98 -5.85 -62.07
CA LEU A 24 0.78 -5.14 -61.64
C LEU A 24 0.32 -5.61 -60.22
N GLY A 25 0.42 -6.91 -59.96
CA GLY A 25 0.15 -7.49 -58.64
C GLY A 25 1.10 -6.94 -57.56
N ALA A 26 2.40 -6.90 -57.87
CA ALA A 26 3.40 -6.36 -56.93
C ALA A 26 3.18 -4.86 -56.61
N ILE A 27 2.84 -4.06 -57.63
CA ILE A 27 2.49 -2.63 -57.44
C ILE A 27 1.25 -2.50 -56.56
N LYS A 28 0.21 -3.30 -56.78
CA LYS A 28 -1.01 -3.29 -55.94
C LYS A 28 -0.75 -3.71 -54.51
N ILE A 29 0.09 -4.72 -54.26
CA ILE A 29 0.47 -5.14 -52.91
C ILE A 29 1.25 -4.03 -52.22
N GLY A 30 2.16 -3.35 -52.92
CA GLY A 30 2.89 -2.20 -52.39
C GLY A 30 1.96 -1.07 -51.92
N THR A 31 1.01 -0.65 -52.78
CA THR A 31 0.05 0.39 -52.40
C THR A 31 -0.86 -0.01 -51.23
N LEU A 32 -1.32 -1.27 -51.19
CA LEU A 32 -2.13 -1.79 -50.08
C LEU A 32 -1.33 -1.80 -48.76
N THR A 33 -0.05 -2.15 -48.80
CA THR A 33 0.83 -2.14 -47.63
C THR A 33 1.00 -0.72 -47.08
N ASP A 34 1.18 0.26 -47.96
CA ASP A 34 1.28 1.68 -47.60
C ASP A 34 -0.04 2.19 -46.96
N ASP A 35 -1.18 1.82 -47.53
CA ASP A 35 -2.50 2.18 -46.98
C ASP A 35 -2.72 1.55 -45.59
N VAL A 36 -2.36 0.28 -45.41
CA VAL A 36 -2.43 -0.41 -44.11
C VAL A 36 -1.53 0.27 -43.04
N ASN A 37 -0.30 0.63 -43.44
CA ASN A 37 0.61 1.34 -42.54
C ASN A 37 0.08 2.72 -42.15
N LYS A 38 -0.52 3.45 -43.11
CA LYS A 38 -1.17 4.74 -42.84
C LYS A 38 -2.36 4.62 -41.91
N LEU A 39 -3.22 3.61 -42.11
CA LEU A 39 -4.35 3.32 -41.22
C LEU A 39 -3.87 2.94 -39.80
N LYS A 40 -2.81 2.14 -39.68
CA LYS A 40 -2.22 1.76 -38.40
C LYS A 40 -1.68 2.98 -37.65
N SER A 41 -1.01 3.89 -38.36
CA SER A 41 -0.52 5.14 -37.76
C SER A 41 -1.67 6.05 -37.30
N GLN A 42 -2.73 6.16 -38.10
CA GLN A 42 -3.93 6.92 -37.75
C GLN A 42 -4.63 6.34 -36.53
N ASN A 43 -4.75 4.99 -36.44
CA ASN A 43 -5.34 4.32 -35.30
C ASN A 43 -4.52 4.55 -34.00
N SER A 44 -3.19 4.47 -34.09
CA SER A 44 -2.31 4.77 -32.98
C SER A 44 -2.42 6.22 -32.47
N ASN A 45 -2.59 7.17 -33.42
CA ASN A 45 -2.81 8.58 -33.06
C ASN A 45 -4.17 8.77 -32.37
N LEU A 46 -5.24 8.12 -32.90
CA LEU A 46 -6.56 8.15 -32.24
C LEU A 46 -6.55 7.52 -30.85
N ASP A 47 -5.85 6.41 -30.66
CA ASP A 47 -5.69 5.80 -29.32
C ASP A 47 -5.00 6.74 -28.34
N SER A 48 -3.96 7.45 -28.79
CA SER A 48 -3.27 8.46 -27.99
C SER A 48 -4.17 9.64 -27.64
N GLU A 49 -4.98 10.11 -28.59
CA GLU A 49 -5.95 11.19 -28.38
C GLU A 49 -7.05 10.77 -27.40
N ILE A 50 -7.56 9.55 -27.51
CA ILE A 50 -8.53 8.98 -26.57
C ILE A 50 -7.95 8.90 -25.15
N GLN A 51 -6.68 8.51 -24.99
CA GLN A 51 -6.04 8.49 -23.69
C GLN A 51 -5.88 9.90 -23.09
N MET A 52 -5.48 10.87 -23.90
CA MET A 52 -5.40 12.27 -23.45
C MET A 52 -6.77 12.79 -23.02
N LEU A 53 -7.82 12.57 -23.81
CA LEU A 53 -9.18 12.96 -23.43
C LEU A 53 -9.69 12.30 -22.16
N ARG A 54 -9.38 11.01 -21.94
CA ARG A 54 -9.72 10.32 -20.68
C ARG A 54 -9.02 10.95 -19.48
N ASN A 55 -7.74 11.29 -19.61
CA ASN A 55 -7.00 11.96 -18.55
C ASN A 55 -7.55 13.36 -18.24
N GLU A 56 -7.93 14.10 -19.28
CA GLU A 56 -8.56 15.41 -19.16
C GLU A 56 -9.93 15.32 -18.47
N ILE A 57 -10.76 14.38 -18.86
CA ILE A 57 -12.05 14.10 -18.22
C ILE A 57 -11.86 13.76 -16.75
N ASN A 58 -10.92 12.88 -16.41
CA ASN A 58 -10.63 12.51 -15.01
C ASN A 58 -10.15 13.75 -14.21
N SER A 59 -9.33 14.60 -14.82
CA SER A 59 -8.89 15.85 -14.18
C SER A 59 -10.06 16.80 -13.93
N ILE A 60 -10.99 16.93 -14.89
CA ILE A 60 -12.21 17.74 -14.73
C ILE A 60 -13.08 17.17 -13.61
N TYR A 61 -13.32 15.86 -13.57
CA TYR A 61 -14.09 15.24 -12.49
C TYR A 61 -13.48 15.49 -11.12
N ASN A 62 -12.16 15.29 -10.98
CA ASN A 62 -11.46 15.53 -9.72
C ASN A 62 -11.56 17.02 -9.29
N ASN A 63 -11.44 17.96 -10.21
CA ASN A 63 -11.56 19.38 -9.91
C ASN A 63 -12.99 19.75 -9.50
N VAL A 64 -14.02 19.23 -10.19
CA VAL A 64 -15.43 19.47 -9.85
C VAL A 64 -15.76 18.85 -8.49
N ASP A 65 -15.32 17.62 -8.23
CA ASP A 65 -15.55 16.96 -6.93
C ASP A 65 -14.89 17.74 -5.79
N LYS A 66 -13.65 18.22 -6.00
CA LYS A 66 -12.95 19.08 -5.04
C LYS A 66 -13.71 20.38 -4.78
N GLN A 67 -14.17 21.07 -5.82
CA GLN A 67 -14.94 22.31 -5.66
C GLN A 67 -16.26 22.08 -4.93
N LEU A 68 -16.97 20.99 -5.24
CA LEU A 68 -18.22 20.64 -4.55
C LEU A 68 -17.98 20.32 -3.07
N LYS A 69 -16.91 19.61 -2.74
CA LYS A 69 -16.51 19.36 -1.35
C LYS A 69 -16.15 20.67 -0.63
N GLU A 70 -15.35 21.52 -1.26
CA GLU A 70 -15.00 22.84 -0.70
C GLU A 70 -16.25 23.71 -0.49
N GLU A 71 -17.22 23.73 -1.40
CA GLU A 71 -18.47 24.48 -1.24
C GLU A 71 -19.36 23.91 -0.14
N ALA A 72 -19.46 22.58 -0.04
CA ALA A 72 -20.27 21.88 0.96
C ALA A 72 -19.67 21.91 2.36
N SER A 73 -18.34 22.08 2.49
CA SER A 73 -17.64 22.12 3.76
C SER A 73 -18.15 23.28 4.64
N LEU A 74 -18.22 23.05 5.94
CA LEU A 74 -18.58 24.03 6.97
C LEU A 74 -17.41 24.95 7.34
N ILE A 75 -16.19 24.58 6.92
CA ILE A 75 -14.97 25.31 7.23
C ILE A 75 -14.32 25.86 5.95
N SER A 76 -13.58 26.94 6.09
CA SER A 76 -12.74 27.52 5.04
C SER A 76 -11.28 27.06 5.15
N GLY A 77 -10.89 26.51 6.28
CA GLY A 77 -9.55 25.96 6.49
C GLY A 77 -9.43 25.22 7.81
N VAL A 78 -8.49 24.30 7.83
CA VAL A 78 -8.05 23.58 9.03
C VAL A 78 -6.54 23.42 8.97
N ASP A 79 -5.88 23.73 10.09
CA ASP A 79 -4.47 23.43 10.32
C ASP A 79 -4.35 22.52 11.54
N PHE A 80 -3.39 21.60 11.52
CA PHE A 80 -3.14 20.73 12.64
C PHE A 80 -1.65 20.47 12.86
N SER A 81 -1.31 20.15 14.09
CA SER A 81 0.03 19.66 14.44
C SER A 81 -0.06 18.56 15.49
N ILE A 82 0.81 17.57 15.37
CA ILE A 82 0.95 16.47 16.29
C ILE A 82 2.14 16.82 17.21
N GLY A 83 1.87 16.95 18.49
CA GLY A 83 2.87 17.23 19.52
C GLY A 83 3.67 16.00 19.94
N ASP A 84 4.49 16.17 20.99
CA ASP A 84 5.19 15.06 21.61
C ASP A 84 4.19 14.15 22.35
N PRO A 85 4.47 12.84 22.44
CA PRO A 85 3.64 11.93 23.19
C PRO A 85 3.69 12.23 24.71
N SER A 86 2.68 11.76 25.43
CA SER A 86 2.66 11.79 26.88
C SER A 86 3.85 11.00 27.49
N GLU A 87 4.21 11.31 28.75
CA GLU A 87 5.33 10.63 29.41
C GLU A 87 5.15 9.09 29.49
N ASP A 88 3.89 8.64 29.58
CA ASP A 88 3.54 7.22 29.62
C ASP A 88 3.37 6.61 28.22
N MET A 89 3.60 7.39 27.15
CA MET A 89 3.48 6.97 25.75
C MET A 89 2.12 6.40 25.35
N LYS A 90 1.05 6.83 26.05
CA LYS A 90 -0.32 6.36 25.75
C LYS A 90 -1.11 7.30 24.86
N SER A 91 -0.77 8.58 24.88
CA SER A 91 -1.47 9.60 24.12
C SER A 91 -0.50 10.58 23.46
N VAL A 92 -1.02 11.24 22.43
CA VAL A 92 -0.33 12.32 21.70
C VAL A 92 -1.23 13.53 21.69
N LYS A 93 -0.67 14.71 21.83
CA LYS A 93 -1.42 15.97 21.77
C LYS A 93 -1.62 16.38 20.32
N LEU A 94 -2.87 16.41 19.86
CA LEU A 94 -3.27 16.98 18.59
C LEU A 94 -3.70 18.43 18.82
N SER A 95 -3.01 19.39 18.21
CA SER A 95 -3.37 20.80 18.20
C SER A 95 -4.08 21.12 16.88
N LEU A 96 -5.18 21.84 16.96
CA LEU A 96 -6.05 22.17 15.83
C LEU A 96 -6.31 23.67 15.79
N THR A 97 -6.29 24.22 14.58
CA THR A 97 -6.80 25.56 14.24
C THR A 97 -7.84 25.38 13.14
N VAL A 98 -9.08 25.77 13.41
CA VAL A 98 -10.21 25.65 12.48
C VAL A 98 -10.78 27.02 12.16
N ILE A 99 -11.01 27.30 10.88
CA ILE A 99 -11.63 28.53 10.39
C ILE A 99 -13.00 28.18 9.79
N PRO A 100 -14.12 28.39 10.54
CA PRO A 100 -15.46 28.15 10.01
C PRO A 100 -15.83 29.16 8.93
N LYS A 101 -16.65 28.79 7.95
CA LYS A 101 -17.18 29.72 6.94
C LYS A 101 -18.20 30.68 7.50
N LEU A 102 -18.93 30.31 8.54
CA LEU A 102 -19.93 31.11 9.19
C LEU A 102 -19.67 31.17 10.69
N ILE A 103 -19.56 32.37 11.22
CA ILE A 103 -19.33 32.64 12.65
C ILE A 103 -20.39 33.62 13.13
N THR A 104 -21.08 33.26 14.20
CA THR A 104 -21.98 34.11 14.98
C THR A 104 -21.41 34.31 16.39
N ASP A 105 -21.97 35.21 17.19
CA ASP A 105 -21.51 35.47 18.56
C ASP A 105 -21.59 34.22 19.45
N ASN A 106 -22.56 33.33 19.19
CA ASN A 106 -22.83 32.12 19.95
C ASN A 106 -22.27 30.85 19.28
N THR A 107 -21.32 30.98 18.34
CA THR A 107 -20.70 29.84 17.69
C THR A 107 -19.72 29.14 18.63
N GLU A 108 -19.95 27.87 18.89
CA GLU A 108 -19.07 26.95 19.64
C GLU A 108 -18.61 25.82 18.74
N LEU A 109 -17.32 25.48 18.84
CA LEU A 109 -16.72 24.38 18.10
C LEU A 109 -16.17 23.32 19.04
N PHE A 110 -16.38 22.07 18.66
CA PHE A 110 -15.85 20.90 19.35
C PHE A 110 -15.20 19.99 18.33
N VAL A 111 -14.12 19.33 18.71
CA VAL A 111 -13.52 18.24 17.94
C VAL A 111 -13.62 16.93 18.73
N THR A 112 -13.98 15.86 18.03
CA THR A 112 -14.05 14.52 18.60
C THR A 112 -13.09 13.61 17.84
N VAL A 113 -12.19 12.93 18.54
CA VAL A 113 -11.26 11.93 18.01
C VAL A 113 -11.30 10.74 18.93
N ASP A 114 -11.49 9.54 18.40
CA ASP A 114 -11.53 8.28 19.17
C ASP A 114 -12.45 8.35 20.41
N GLY A 115 -13.63 8.93 20.23
CA GLY A 115 -14.62 9.10 21.30
C GLY A 115 -14.32 10.19 22.32
N VAL A 116 -13.14 10.78 22.31
CA VAL A 116 -12.76 11.93 23.16
C VAL A 116 -13.20 13.23 22.48
N THR A 117 -13.89 14.09 23.21
CA THR A 117 -14.36 15.40 22.69
C THR A 117 -13.69 16.53 23.46
N ALA A 118 -13.16 17.50 22.72
CA ALA A 118 -12.58 18.72 23.27
C ALA A 118 -13.18 19.97 22.65
N PRO A 119 -13.40 21.06 23.42
CA PRO A 119 -13.82 22.35 22.89
C PRO A 119 -12.63 23.07 22.22
N LEU A 120 -12.93 23.83 21.16
CA LEU A 120 -12.00 24.78 20.58
C LEU A 120 -12.35 26.20 21.04
N SER A 121 -11.35 26.94 21.48
CA SER A 121 -11.49 28.32 21.94
C SER A 121 -11.45 29.29 20.78
N ARG A 122 -12.36 30.25 20.76
CA ARG A 122 -12.43 31.27 19.72
C ARG A 122 -11.30 32.31 19.87
N HIS A 123 -10.59 32.54 18.78
CA HIS A 123 -9.61 33.61 18.61
C HIS A 123 -9.94 34.39 17.31
N GLU A 124 -10.67 35.51 17.43
CA GLU A 124 -11.16 36.27 16.29
C GLU A 124 -12.02 35.43 15.32
N SER A 125 -11.47 35.10 14.14
CA SER A 125 -12.12 34.29 13.12
C SER A 125 -11.71 32.81 13.16
N GLU A 126 -10.82 32.44 14.07
CA GLU A 126 -10.28 31.08 14.20
C GLU A 126 -10.71 30.46 15.52
N PHE A 127 -10.75 29.14 15.53
CA PHE A 127 -10.98 28.34 16.73
C PHE A 127 -9.79 27.42 16.96
N ILE A 128 -9.15 27.56 18.10
CA ILE A 128 -7.92 26.87 18.44
C ILE A 128 -8.14 25.98 19.68
N GLY A 129 -7.61 24.79 19.63
CA GLY A 129 -7.67 23.88 20.77
C GLY A 129 -6.72 22.72 20.64
N THR A 130 -6.66 21.94 21.71
CA THR A 130 -5.86 20.73 21.78
C THR A 130 -6.71 19.60 22.30
N ILE A 131 -6.44 18.39 21.79
CA ILE A 131 -7.05 17.15 22.26
C ILE A 131 -5.96 16.10 22.46
N ASP A 132 -6.02 15.36 23.56
CA ASP A 132 -5.13 14.22 23.78
C ASP A 132 -5.78 13.00 23.12
N VAL A 133 -5.11 12.45 22.10
CA VAL A 133 -5.57 11.33 21.28
C VAL A 133 -4.73 10.10 21.64
N GLY A 134 -5.33 8.93 21.71
CA GLY A 134 -4.61 7.69 21.91
C GLY A 134 -3.50 7.50 20.88
N LEU A 135 -2.34 6.97 21.29
CA LEU A 135 -1.22 6.74 20.36
C LEU A 135 -1.60 5.73 19.28
N PHE A 136 -2.44 4.76 19.62
CA PHE A 136 -2.94 3.70 18.73
C PHE A 136 -4.43 3.91 18.45
N VAL A 137 -4.74 4.88 17.59
CA VAL A 137 -6.12 5.14 17.13
C VAL A 137 -6.48 4.23 15.97
N ASP A 138 -7.72 3.74 15.93
CA ASP A 138 -8.22 2.93 14.82
C ASP A 138 -8.20 3.74 13.50
N TYR A 139 -7.73 3.10 12.42
CA TYR A 139 -7.51 3.68 11.09
C TYR A 139 -8.73 4.32 10.43
N ASN A 140 -9.92 3.99 10.90
CA ASN A 140 -11.16 4.40 10.23
C ASN A 140 -11.82 5.63 10.87
N GLN A 141 -11.15 6.29 11.84
CA GLN A 141 -11.76 7.40 12.57
C GLN A 141 -11.10 8.73 12.19
N TRP A 142 -11.77 9.44 11.28
CA TRP A 142 -11.47 10.84 11.04
C TRP A 142 -11.92 11.70 12.20
N PRO A 143 -11.19 12.77 12.57
CA PRO A 143 -11.67 13.74 13.53
C PRO A 143 -13.03 14.31 13.10
N LEU A 144 -14.00 14.32 14.01
CA LEU A 144 -15.32 14.87 13.78
C LEU A 144 -15.41 16.28 14.37
N LEU A 145 -15.58 17.25 13.52
CA LEU A 145 -15.88 18.63 13.93
C LEU A 145 -17.38 18.77 14.20
N THR A 146 -17.73 19.40 15.31
CA THR A 146 -19.11 19.77 15.65
C THR A 146 -19.18 21.27 15.84
N ILE A 147 -20.02 21.94 15.05
CA ILE A 147 -20.29 23.38 15.13
C ILE A 147 -21.69 23.56 15.69
N LYS A 148 -21.80 24.25 16.81
CA LYS A 148 -23.07 24.66 17.41
C LYS A 148 -23.25 26.16 17.22
N SER A 149 -24.42 26.55 16.75
CA SER A 149 -24.82 27.96 16.57
C SER A 149 -26.31 28.11 16.81
N GLU A 150 -26.86 29.34 16.66
CA GLU A 150 -28.29 29.63 16.73
C GLU A 150 -29.11 28.86 15.67
N GLU A 151 -28.48 28.53 14.53
CA GLU A 151 -29.09 27.74 13.45
C GLU A 151 -29.18 26.22 13.77
N GLY A 152 -28.54 25.77 14.85
CA GLY A 152 -28.50 24.38 15.27
C GLY A 152 -27.10 23.81 15.31
N THR A 153 -27.03 22.48 15.30
CA THR A 153 -25.77 21.71 15.33
C THR A 153 -25.49 21.11 13.97
N LYS A 154 -24.30 21.35 13.44
CA LYS A 154 -23.79 20.77 12.19
C LYS A 154 -22.51 20.01 12.48
N THR A 155 -22.24 18.94 11.73
CA THR A 155 -21.03 18.14 11.88
C THR A 155 -20.34 17.90 10.54
N GLU A 156 -19.01 17.79 10.57
CA GLU A 156 -18.19 17.52 9.41
C GLU A 156 -16.97 16.67 9.82
N TYR A 157 -16.60 15.68 9.03
CA TYR A 157 -15.36 14.95 9.21
C TYR A 157 -14.20 15.76 8.63
N LEU A 158 -13.11 15.84 9.39
CA LEU A 158 -11.87 16.50 8.96
C LEU A 158 -10.99 15.45 8.28
N ASP A 159 -11.34 15.11 7.04
CA ASP A 159 -10.69 14.04 6.26
C ASP A 159 -9.27 14.38 5.78
N ASP A 160 -8.88 15.65 5.86
CA ASP A 160 -7.50 16.10 5.65
C ASP A 160 -6.56 15.79 6.83
N ILE A 161 -7.10 15.39 7.99
CA ILE A 161 -6.33 15.08 9.20
C ILE A 161 -6.21 13.57 9.38
N ASP A 162 -5.09 13.02 8.94
CA ASP A 162 -4.79 11.62 9.16
C ASP A 162 -4.15 11.43 10.54
N VAL A 163 -4.92 10.85 11.46
CA VAL A 163 -4.46 10.51 12.81
C VAL A 163 -4.03 9.04 12.94
N SER A 164 -4.29 8.23 11.92
CA SER A 164 -4.07 6.78 11.95
C SER A 164 -2.61 6.35 12.12
N TYR A 165 -1.69 7.21 11.70
CA TYR A 165 -0.25 6.94 11.76
C TYR A 165 0.48 7.69 12.89
N MET A 166 -0.22 8.13 13.93
CA MET A 166 0.43 8.87 15.03
C MET A 166 1.54 8.08 15.70
N PHE A 167 1.34 6.77 15.87
CA PHE A 167 2.35 5.90 16.47
C PHE A 167 3.62 5.77 15.62
N THR A 168 3.52 5.77 14.28
CA THR A 168 4.68 5.63 13.39
C THR A 168 5.67 6.79 13.49
N ARG A 169 5.24 7.93 14.02
CA ARG A 169 6.10 9.09 14.28
C ARG A 169 6.89 8.95 15.58
N HIS A 170 6.36 8.18 16.51
CA HIS A 170 6.88 8.12 17.89
C HIS A 170 7.44 6.76 18.27
N LEU A 171 7.05 5.70 17.57
CA LEU A 171 7.57 4.35 17.77
C LEU A 171 8.49 3.92 16.60
N PRO A 172 9.46 3.04 16.85
CA PRO A 172 10.24 2.45 15.78
C PRO A 172 9.35 1.52 14.96
N ALA A 173 9.55 1.48 13.64
CA ALA A 173 8.82 0.59 12.76
C ALA A 173 9.66 -0.66 12.45
N LEU A 174 9.05 -1.83 12.56
CA LEU A 174 9.61 -3.12 12.18
C LEU A 174 9.09 -3.52 10.80
N GLU A 175 9.97 -3.55 9.83
CA GLU A 175 9.69 -4.13 8.51
C GLU A 175 10.52 -5.41 8.37
N ALA A 176 9.87 -6.53 8.11
CA ALA A 176 10.58 -7.77 7.82
C ALA A 176 9.93 -8.47 6.63
N ASP A 177 10.76 -9.00 5.76
CA ASP A 177 10.31 -9.70 4.56
C ASP A 177 11.20 -10.92 4.25
N MET A 178 10.63 -11.87 3.52
CA MET A 178 11.31 -13.06 3.06
C MET A 178 10.94 -13.34 1.61
N SER A 179 11.93 -13.26 0.73
CA SER A 179 11.78 -13.67 -0.67
C SER A 179 12.19 -15.14 -0.79
N ALA A 180 11.22 -16.03 -0.75
CA ALA A 180 11.43 -17.47 -0.63
C ALA A 180 11.12 -18.23 -1.91
N SER A 181 11.90 -19.29 -2.17
CA SER A 181 11.48 -20.45 -2.93
C SER A 181 11.24 -21.62 -1.97
N SER A 182 10.12 -22.31 -2.14
CA SER A 182 9.78 -23.47 -1.31
C SER A 182 9.55 -24.70 -2.17
N GLU A 183 10.05 -25.85 -1.72
CA GLU A 183 9.85 -27.14 -2.37
C GLU A 183 9.41 -28.18 -1.34
N LEU A 184 8.26 -28.82 -1.58
CA LEU A 184 7.76 -29.92 -0.76
C LEU A 184 8.09 -31.25 -1.44
N SER A 185 8.85 -32.10 -0.76
CA SER A 185 9.18 -33.47 -1.23
C SER A 185 9.21 -34.43 -0.07
N ASN A 186 8.45 -35.53 -0.20
CA ASN A 186 8.42 -36.63 0.79
C ASN A 186 8.13 -36.17 2.24
N GLY A 187 7.19 -35.23 2.43
CA GLY A 187 6.84 -34.69 3.76
C GLY A 187 7.88 -33.74 4.34
N LYS A 188 8.83 -33.27 3.51
CA LYS A 188 9.80 -32.24 3.88
C LYS A 188 9.63 -31.00 3.02
N LEU A 189 9.33 -29.90 3.68
CA LEU A 189 9.31 -28.58 3.09
C LEU A 189 10.70 -27.96 3.21
N GLN A 190 11.34 -27.69 2.07
CA GLN A 190 12.58 -26.92 2.02
C GLN A 190 12.27 -25.48 1.67
N ILE A 191 12.83 -24.56 2.42
CA ILE A 191 12.74 -23.10 2.17
C ILE A 191 14.16 -22.60 1.95
N ASP A 192 14.37 -21.93 0.82
CA ASP A 192 15.58 -21.16 0.51
C ASP A 192 15.17 -19.73 0.18
N ALA A 193 15.56 -18.79 1.03
CA ALA A 193 15.04 -17.44 1.00
C ALA A 193 16.10 -16.38 1.31
N GLY A 194 16.00 -15.23 0.66
CA GLY A 194 16.59 -14.00 1.15
C GLY A 194 15.71 -13.45 2.27
N PHE A 195 16.25 -13.32 3.47
CA PHE A 195 15.58 -12.78 4.64
C PHE A 195 16.12 -11.39 4.96
N ARG A 196 15.22 -10.44 5.14
CA ARG A 196 15.53 -9.03 5.40
C ARG A 196 14.75 -8.52 6.61
N ILE A 197 15.44 -7.76 7.47
CA ILE A 197 14.81 -6.93 8.50
C ILE A 197 15.30 -5.49 8.30
N SER A 198 14.36 -4.56 8.32
CA SER A 198 14.62 -3.13 8.36
C SER A 198 13.98 -2.55 9.62
N SER A 199 14.78 -1.88 10.43
CA SER A 199 14.31 -1.18 11.62
C SER A 199 14.47 0.33 11.40
N LYS A 200 13.35 1.03 11.36
CA LYS A 200 13.36 2.49 11.25
C LYS A 200 13.22 3.08 12.65
N PRO A 201 14.13 3.95 13.09
CA PRO A 201 14.01 4.59 14.39
C PRO A 201 12.80 5.54 14.42
N ALA A 202 12.26 5.76 15.61
CA ALA A 202 11.22 6.76 15.82
C ALA A 202 11.74 8.18 15.53
N TYR A 203 10.87 9.03 15.00
CA TYR A 203 11.16 10.45 14.75
C TYR A 203 10.93 11.29 16.02
N GLY A 204 11.77 11.24 17.03
CA GLY A 204 11.58 11.98 18.28
C GLY A 204 12.86 12.53 18.87
N LYS A 205 12.74 13.41 19.90
CA LYS A 205 13.88 13.97 20.63
C LYS A 205 14.68 12.90 21.40
N ALA A 206 14.01 11.82 21.83
CA ALA A 206 14.64 10.65 22.41
C ALA A 206 14.23 9.44 21.55
N PRO A 207 15.09 8.93 20.67
CA PRO A 207 14.72 7.86 19.78
C PRO A 207 14.43 6.59 20.58
N ILE A 208 13.19 6.13 20.52
CA ILE A 208 12.81 4.79 20.96
C ILE A 208 13.43 3.83 19.96
N THR A 209 14.11 2.81 20.46
CA THR A 209 14.83 1.85 19.64
C THR A 209 14.45 0.43 20.02
N PHE A 210 14.61 -0.51 19.13
CA PHE A 210 14.44 -1.91 19.44
C PHE A 210 15.57 -2.42 20.35
N THR A 211 15.18 -3.14 21.39
CA THR A 211 16.08 -3.73 22.38
C THR A 211 16.40 -5.18 22.07
N SER A 212 15.51 -5.89 21.34
CA SER A 212 15.73 -7.28 20.94
C SER A 212 15.07 -7.60 19.60
N PHE A 213 15.59 -8.63 18.93
CA PHE A 213 15.02 -9.23 17.73
C PHE A 213 15.08 -10.74 17.83
N ILE A 214 13.94 -11.40 17.67
CA ILE A 214 13.81 -12.85 17.77
C ILE A 214 13.12 -13.38 16.53
N LEU A 215 13.76 -14.32 15.85
CA LEU A 215 13.16 -15.08 14.75
C LEU A 215 12.47 -16.32 15.34
N VAL A 216 11.20 -16.50 15.02
CA VAL A 216 10.37 -17.62 15.51
C VAL A 216 9.86 -18.42 14.33
N GLU A 217 9.92 -19.75 14.48
CA GLU A 217 9.37 -20.72 13.55
C GLU A 217 8.30 -21.54 14.28
N GLU A 218 7.13 -21.65 13.67
CA GLU A 218 5.95 -22.28 14.28
C GLU A 218 5.28 -23.22 13.29
N VAL A 219 4.89 -24.40 13.74
CA VAL A 219 4.07 -25.35 12.97
C VAL A 219 2.81 -25.65 13.75
N ASN A 220 1.65 -25.46 13.12
CA ASN A 220 0.33 -25.68 13.73
C ASN A 220 0.14 -24.99 15.08
N GLY A 221 0.54 -23.74 15.19
CA GLY A 221 0.44 -22.96 16.44
C GLY A 221 1.46 -23.37 17.52
N LYS A 222 2.38 -24.27 17.20
CA LYS A 222 3.43 -24.70 18.13
C LYS A 222 4.79 -24.16 17.70
N GLU A 223 5.41 -23.37 18.56
CA GLU A 223 6.79 -22.92 18.38
C GLU A 223 7.74 -24.12 18.32
N ILE A 224 8.48 -24.24 17.22
CA ILE A 224 9.48 -25.30 17.01
C ILE A 224 10.91 -24.77 17.06
N SER A 225 11.08 -23.45 16.87
CA SER A 225 12.39 -22.79 16.95
C SER A 225 12.22 -21.33 17.36
N ARG A 226 13.14 -20.87 18.20
CA ARG A 226 13.27 -19.48 18.62
C ARG A 226 14.76 -19.11 18.61
N LYS A 227 15.12 -18.13 17.82
CA LYS A 227 16.51 -17.68 17.69
C LYS A 227 16.62 -16.20 17.97
N ASP A 228 17.45 -15.83 18.96
CA ASP A 228 17.85 -14.44 19.18
C ASP A 228 18.83 -14.01 18.07
N ILE A 229 18.44 -13.01 17.31
CA ILE A 229 19.21 -12.42 16.20
C ILE A 229 19.58 -10.95 16.48
N THR A 230 19.42 -10.51 17.72
CA THR A 230 19.62 -9.10 18.13
C THR A 230 21.02 -8.59 17.76
N ASN A 231 22.03 -9.40 18.03
CA ASN A 231 23.42 -8.99 17.78
C ASN A 231 23.73 -8.90 16.29
N GLU A 232 23.16 -9.79 15.47
CA GLU A 232 23.30 -9.80 14.02
C GLU A 232 22.62 -8.57 13.40
N VAL A 233 21.39 -8.27 13.81
CA VAL A 233 20.64 -7.09 13.35
C VAL A 233 21.36 -5.81 13.73
N ARG A 234 21.78 -5.65 14.99
CA ARG A 234 22.49 -4.45 15.45
C ARG A 234 23.81 -4.20 14.73
N LYS A 235 24.55 -5.23 14.41
CA LYS A 235 25.81 -5.11 13.65
C LYS A 235 25.60 -4.65 12.21
N SER A 236 24.45 -4.95 11.63
CA SER A 236 24.10 -4.58 10.25
C SER A 236 23.60 -3.14 10.12
N GLY A 237 23.27 -2.48 11.24
CA GLY A 237 22.67 -1.14 11.25
C GLY A 237 21.18 -1.15 10.91
N GLU A 238 20.74 -0.27 10.00
CA GLU A 238 19.29 -0.12 9.69
C GLU A 238 18.69 -1.30 8.92
N VAL A 239 19.52 -2.06 8.18
CA VAL A 239 19.05 -3.17 7.36
C VAL A 239 19.92 -4.41 7.58
N TYR A 240 19.30 -5.47 8.06
CA TYR A 240 19.89 -6.79 8.16
C TYR A 240 19.42 -7.66 7.01
N ASN A 241 20.36 -8.24 6.27
CA ASN A 241 20.09 -9.19 5.19
C ASN A 241 20.88 -10.47 5.42
N THR A 242 20.22 -11.61 5.27
CA THR A 242 20.87 -12.93 5.36
C THR A 242 20.16 -13.95 4.49
N GLN A 243 20.84 -15.06 4.22
CA GLN A 243 20.23 -16.24 3.62
C GLN A 243 19.56 -17.07 4.71
N TYR A 244 18.30 -17.45 4.47
CA TYR A 244 17.54 -18.34 5.31
C TYR A 244 17.32 -19.65 4.57
N VAL A 245 17.98 -20.72 5.02
CA VAL A 245 17.83 -22.06 4.44
C VAL A 245 17.42 -23.02 5.54
N LYS A 246 16.22 -23.58 5.42
CA LYS A 246 15.63 -24.47 6.43
C LYS A 246 14.84 -25.59 5.79
N SER A 247 14.73 -26.71 6.53
CA SER A 247 13.88 -27.84 6.18
C SER A 247 12.97 -28.15 7.35
N PHE A 248 11.67 -28.32 7.08
CA PHE A 248 10.63 -28.62 8.05
C PHE A 248 9.98 -29.96 7.70
N GLU A 249 9.71 -30.77 8.70
CA GLU A 249 8.84 -31.94 8.54
C GLU A 249 7.39 -31.45 8.65
N VAL A 250 6.63 -31.59 7.58
CA VAL A 250 5.24 -31.14 7.48
C VAL A 250 4.37 -32.24 6.88
N ALA A 251 3.16 -32.36 7.39
CA ALA A 251 2.13 -33.23 6.85
C ALA A 251 1.11 -32.41 6.05
N HIS A 252 0.25 -33.13 5.33
CA HIS A 252 -0.86 -32.50 4.62
C HIS A 252 -1.78 -31.74 5.59
N GLY A 253 -2.04 -30.49 5.27
CA GLY A 253 -2.85 -29.59 6.11
C GLY A 253 -2.09 -28.86 7.22
N ASP A 254 -0.78 -29.13 7.36
CA ASP A 254 0.04 -28.38 8.32
C ASP A 254 0.22 -26.92 7.88
N GLU A 255 0.25 -26.05 8.88
CA GLU A 255 0.50 -24.61 8.75
C GLU A 255 1.88 -24.28 9.30
N LEU A 256 2.72 -23.62 8.51
CA LEU A 256 4.01 -23.10 8.93
C LEU A 256 3.95 -21.56 8.97
N LYS A 257 4.36 -20.99 10.09
CA LYS A 257 4.58 -19.54 10.25
C LYS A 257 6.03 -19.28 10.59
N VAL A 258 6.64 -18.32 9.91
CA VAL A 258 7.93 -17.73 10.30
C VAL A 258 7.70 -16.24 10.52
N TYR A 259 8.09 -15.75 11.69
CA TYR A 259 7.85 -14.35 12.06
C TYR A 259 8.98 -13.78 12.92
N VAL A 260 9.07 -12.46 12.91
CA VAL A 260 10.00 -11.70 13.74
C VAL A 260 9.24 -11.08 14.90
N ILE A 261 9.78 -11.22 16.10
CA ILE A 261 9.37 -10.48 17.28
C ILE A 261 10.49 -9.49 17.59
N ALA A 262 10.15 -8.21 17.74
CA ALA A 262 11.06 -7.20 18.25
C ALA A 262 10.43 -6.52 19.48
N GLU A 263 11.23 -6.27 20.52
CA GLU A 263 10.82 -5.49 21.68
C GLU A 263 11.48 -4.12 21.60
N ASP A 264 10.72 -3.06 21.84
CA ASP A 264 11.27 -1.72 21.91
C ASP A 264 11.68 -1.32 23.33
N SER A 265 12.27 -0.13 23.47
CA SER A 265 12.76 0.37 24.76
C SER A 265 11.65 0.77 25.74
N LEU A 266 10.40 0.79 25.32
CA LEU A 266 9.20 1.00 26.16
C LEU A 266 8.55 -0.32 26.61
N GLY A 267 8.99 -1.44 26.03
CA GLY A 267 8.44 -2.77 26.28
C GLY A 267 7.25 -3.13 25.39
N TYR A 268 6.99 -2.39 24.32
CA TYR A 268 6.04 -2.82 23.30
C TYR A 268 6.65 -3.96 22.46
N ILE A 269 5.80 -4.91 22.12
CA ILE A 269 6.16 -6.09 21.34
C ILE A 269 5.64 -5.94 19.94
N HIS A 270 6.55 -5.84 19.00
CA HIS A 270 6.28 -5.75 17.56
C HIS A 270 6.42 -7.12 16.93
N LYS A 271 5.42 -7.55 16.18
CA LYS A 271 5.45 -8.82 15.43
C LYS A 271 5.21 -8.58 13.96
N THR A 272 5.99 -9.23 13.12
CA THR A 272 5.83 -9.21 11.67
C THR A 272 5.96 -10.61 11.12
N LEU A 273 4.91 -11.08 10.42
CA LEU A 273 4.93 -12.35 9.71
C LEU A 273 5.78 -12.19 8.45
N VAL A 274 6.80 -13.05 8.27
CA VAL A 274 7.71 -13.00 7.12
C VAL A 274 7.50 -14.13 6.13
N HIS A 275 6.96 -15.25 6.59
CA HIS A 275 6.60 -16.37 5.74
C HIS A 275 5.43 -17.15 6.34
N TYR A 276 4.49 -17.48 5.49
CA TYR A 276 3.33 -18.30 5.81
C TYR A 276 3.16 -19.38 4.73
N TRP A 277 3.03 -20.59 5.12
CA TRP A 277 2.83 -21.71 4.21
C TRP A 277 1.77 -22.65 4.76
N ILE A 278 0.88 -23.09 3.90
CA ILE A 278 -0.11 -24.14 4.18
C ILE A 278 -0.27 -25.02 2.96
N GLU A 279 -0.33 -26.33 3.14
CA GLU A 279 -0.66 -27.26 2.07
C GLU A 279 -2.18 -27.40 1.95
N SER A 280 -2.74 -26.97 0.81
CA SER A 280 -4.16 -27.15 0.53
C SER A 280 -4.48 -28.59 0.10
N GLU A 281 -5.74 -29.00 0.29
CA GLU A 281 -6.25 -30.34 -0.12
C GLU A 281 -6.03 -30.66 -1.61
N ASN A 282 -5.82 -29.65 -2.45
CA ASN A 282 -5.56 -29.78 -3.88
C ASN A 282 -4.06 -29.68 -4.25
N GLY A 283 -3.16 -29.72 -3.27
CA GLY A 283 -1.72 -29.55 -3.49
C GLY A 283 -1.32 -28.13 -3.91
N ALA A 284 -2.22 -27.18 -3.90
CA ALA A 284 -1.90 -25.78 -4.16
C ALA A 284 -1.27 -25.15 -2.92
N GLN A 285 -0.02 -24.74 -3.03
CA GLN A 285 0.70 -24.02 -1.99
C GLN A 285 0.15 -22.59 -1.95
N THR A 286 -0.31 -22.16 -0.78
CA THR A 286 -0.71 -20.76 -0.58
C THR A 286 0.50 -20.07 0.06
N GLU A 287 1.27 -19.34 -0.73
CA GLU A 287 2.30 -18.47 -0.19
C GLU A 287 1.66 -17.22 0.42
N ALA A 288 2.21 -16.82 1.54
CA ALA A 288 1.61 -15.84 2.40
C ALA A 288 1.54 -14.44 1.84
N VAL A 289 0.48 -13.82 2.21
CA VAL A 289 0.34 -12.37 2.27
C VAL A 289 1.32 -11.83 3.31
N PHE A 290 2.17 -10.90 2.94
CA PHE A 290 3.04 -10.19 3.88
C PHE A 290 2.16 -9.55 4.95
N GLY A 291 2.23 -10.09 6.16
CA GLY A 291 1.57 -9.51 7.32
C GLY A 291 2.20 -8.17 7.64
N GLY A 292 1.38 -7.14 7.84
CA GLY A 292 1.85 -5.89 8.39
C GLY A 292 2.39 -6.08 9.81
N GLU A 293 3.00 -5.03 10.35
CA GLU A 293 3.40 -4.98 11.74
C GLU A 293 2.18 -5.03 12.66
N THR A 294 2.23 -5.89 13.68
CA THR A 294 1.26 -5.93 14.77
C THR A 294 1.96 -5.58 16.07
N ILE A 295 1.39 -4.67 16.85
CA ILE A 295 1.99 -4.18 18.10
C ILE A 295 1.15 -4.61 19.30
N PHE A 296 1.80 -5.15 20.31
CA PHE A 296 1.19 -5.58 21.57
C PHE A 296 1.81 -4.82 22.75
N ASP A 297 1.05 -4.65 23.81
CA ASP A 297 1.61 -4.23 25.08
C ASP A 297 2.38 -5.38 25.78
N LYS A 298 3.03 -5.05 26.90
CA LYS A 298 3.77 -6.04 27.72
C LYS A 298 2.87 -7.13 28.31
N ASP A 299 1.57 -6.91 28.40
CA ASP A 299 0.59 -7.85 28.93
C ASP A 299 -0.02 -8.73 27.80
N GLY A 300 0.40 -8.52 26.54
CA GLY A 300 -0.01 -9.26 25.38
C GLY A 300 -1.32 -8.76 24.75
N ASN A 301 -1.85 -7.60 25.18
CA ASN A 301 -3.00 -7.01 24.53
C ASN A 301 -2.57 -6.35 23.23
N MET A 302 -3.29 -6.62 22.15
CA MET A 302 -3.03 -6.00 20.86
C MET A 302 -3.41 -4.51 20.89
N LEU A 303 -2.49 -3.67 20.48
CA LEU A 303 -2.65 -2.23 20.37
C LEU A 303 -2.86 -1.77 18.94
N TYR A 304 -2.27 -2.49 17.99
CA TYR A 304 -2.28 -2.15 16.58
C TYR A 304 -2.08 -3.37 15.70
N GLY A 305 -2.68 -3.38 14.48
CA GLY A 305 -2.50 -4.42 13.48
C GLY A 305 -3.69 -5.38 13.37
N ASP A 306 -3.45 -6.56 12.80
CA ASP A 306 -4.46 -7.61 12.59
C ASP A 306 -4.10 -8.84 13.43
N ASP A 307 -4.99 -9.24 14.33
CA ASP A 307 -4.80 -10.42 15.18
C ASP A 307 -5.16 -11.75 14.49
N SER A 308 -5.82 -11.70 13.34
CA SER A 308 -6.18 -12.90 12.58
C SER A 308 -4.97 -13.74 12.18
N LEU A 309 -3.82 -13.11 12.05
CA LEU A 309 -2.54 -13.76 11.74
C LEU A 309 -1.94 -14.51 12.94
N TRP A 310 -2.38 -14.21 14.16
CA TRP A 310 -1.78 -14.69 15.41
C TRP A 310 -2.67 -15.65 16.20
N ARG A 311 -3.87 -15.96 15.68
CA ARG A 311 -4.84 -16.91 16.26
C ARG A 311 -4.61 -18.33 15.79
#